data_4f75666c176c0890de325e47fcaa2c5d
#
_entry.id   4f75666c176c0890de325e47fcaa2c5d
#
_cell.length_a   1.000
_cell.length_b   1.000
_cell.length_c   1.000
_cell.angle_alpha   90.00
_cell.angle_beta   90.00
_cell.angle_gamma   90.00
#
_symmetry.space_group_name_H-M   'P 1'
#
loop_
_entity.id
_entity.type
_entity.pdbx_description
1 polymer ?
#
loop_
_entity_poly.entity_id
_entity_poly.type
_entity_poly.pdbx_seq_one_letter_code
_entity_poly.pdbx_strand_id
1 'polypeptide(L)'
;MIASRVYISDSDWHEIYDRLASPGPRAPVHIGENVWLGEGGKVCKGVTIGANSVIGAGSVVTKDIPANVIAAGNPAKPLRELEEGRPIRKREAMFEDIKEHNKTMRYLHYLNHKGNGFIGWIRQIILPSRKG
;
A
#
# COMPACT_ATOMS: atom_id res chain seq x y z
N MET A 1 5.87 -2.82 -2.55
CA MET A 1 5.45 -2.20 -1.26
C MET A 1 3.94 -2.37 -1.11
N ILE A 2 3.45 -2.82 0.04
CA ILE A 2 2.01 -3.05 0.29
C ILE A 2 1.60 -2.12 1.45
N ALA A 3 0.62 -1.25 1.20
CA ALA A 3 0.06 -0.37 2.22
C ALA A 3 -0.94 -1.13 3.12
N SER A 4 -1.48 -0.44 4.13
CA SER A 4 -2.45 -1.04 5.05
C SER A 4 -3.76 -1.39 4.36
N ARG A 5 -4.47 -2.39 4.90
CA ARG A 5 -5.81 -2.85 4.44
C ARG A 5 -5.86 -3.31 2.98
N VAL A 6 -4.72 -3.63 2.36
CA VAL A 6 -4.71 -4.27 1.05
C VAL A 6 -5.23 -5.70 1.17
N TYR A 7 -6.12 -6.07 0.27
CA TYR A 7 -6.67 -7.42 0.17
C TYR A 7 -6.27 -8.06 -1.15
N ILE A 8 -5.70 -9.25 -1.11
CA ILE A 8 -5.29 -10.03 -2.28
C ILE A 8 -5.92 -11.41 -2.15
N SER A 9 -6.63 -11.85 -3.17
CA SER A 9 -7.24 -13.17 -3.20
C SER A 9 -6.95 -13.88 -4.51
N ASP A 10 -6.57 -15.13 -4.43
CA ASP A 10 -6.36 -16.04 -5.56
C ASP A 10 -7.57 -16.93 -5.83
N SER A 11 -8.65 -16.74 -5.09
CA SER A 11 -9.85 -17.55 -5.21
C SER A 11 -11.13 -16.73 -4.97
N ASP A 12 -12.24 -17.21 -5.49
CA ASP A 12 -13.57 -16.84 -5.04
C ASP A 12 -13.90 -17.66 -3.79
N TRP A 13 -14.64 -17.07 -2.86
CA TRP A 13 -15.03 -17.76 -1.63
C TRP A 13 -16.06 -18.86 -1.89
N HIS A 14 -16.89 -18.65 -2.91
CA HIS A 14 -17.94 -19.58 -3.30
C HIS A 14 -18.05 -19.67 -4.82
N GLU A 15 -18.64 -20.73 -5.30
CA GLU A 15 -19.06 -20.86 -6.68
C GLU A 15 -20.28 -19.96 -6.94
N ILE A 16 -20.42 -19.40 -8.16
CA ILE A 16 -21.48 -18.43 -8.47
C ILE A 16 -22.86 -19.07 -8.46
N TYR A 17 -22.97 -20.27 -9.01
CA TYR A 17 -24.24 -20.99 -9.17
C TYR A 17 -24.52 -21.98 -8.04
N ASP A 18 -23.46 -22.50 -7.38
CA ASP A 18 -23.57 -23.32 -6.17
C ASP A 18 -22.80 -22.65 -5.02
N ARG A 19 -23.51 -21.81 -4.27
CA ARG A 19 -22.94 -21.07 -3.15
C ARG A 19 -22.63 -21.90 -1.92
N LEU A 20 -23.04 -23.19 -1.92
CA LEU A 20 -22.65 -24.15 -0.89
C LEU A 20 -21.31 -24.80 -1.22
N ALA A 21 -20.94 -24.85 -2.51
CA ALA A 21 -19.62 -25.31 -2.93
C ALA A 21 -18.54 -24.28 -2.54
N SER A 22 -17.61 -24.69 -1.71
CA SER A 22 -16.47 -23.87 -1.27
C SER A 22 -15.21 -24.75 -1.25
N PRO A 23 -14.07 -24.22 -1.69
CA PRO A 23 -13.84 -22.89 -2.28
C PRO A 23 -14.29 -22.82 -3.75
N GLY A 24 -14.63 -21.62 -4.21
CA GLY A 24 -14.92 -21.33 -5.60
C GLY A 24 -13.69 -21.40 -6.53
N PRO A 25 -13.84 -21.00 -7.80
CA PRO A 25 -12.75 -21.01 -8.79
C PRO A 25 -11.50 -20.27 -8.32
N ARG A 26 -10.33 -20.84 -8.61
CA ARG A 26 -9.02 -20.30 -8.24
C ARG A 26 -8.23 -19.91 -9.47
N ALA A 27 -7.44 -18.84 -9.34
CA ALA A 27 -6.45 -18.44 -10.33
C ALA A 27 -5.33 -17.66 -9.64
N PRO A 28 -4.04 -17.94 -9.94
CA PRO A 28 -2.93 -17.33 -9.24
C PRO A 28 -2.90 -15.81 -9.45
N VAL A 29 -2.42 -15.08 -8.44
CA VAL A 29 -2.11 -13.65 -8.54
C VAL A 29 -0.61 -13.48 -8.63
N HIS A 30 -0.14 -12.75 -9.63
CA HIS A 30 1.27 -12.43 -9.82
C HIS A 30 1.52 -10.93 -9.61
N ILE A 31 2.39 -10.59 -8.67
CA ILE A 31 2.77 -9.20 -8.39
C ILE A 31 4.25 -9.05 -8.70
N GLY A 32 4.56 -8.24 -9.70
CA GLY A 32 5.91 -7.97 -10.15
C GLY A 32 6.77 -7.25 -9.12
N GLU A 33 8.06 -7.17 -9.43
CA GLU A 33 9.03 -6.50 -8.58
C GLU A 33 8.68 -5.02 -8.41
N ASN A 34 8.96 -4.47 -7.21
CA ASN A 34 8.78 -3.06 -6.88
C ASN A 34 7.37 -2.49 -7.11
N VAL A 35 6.34 -3.31 -7.15
CA VAL A 35 4.95 -2.84 -7.20
C VAL A 35 4.57 -2.13 -5.90
N TRP A 36 3.83 -1.04 -6.02
CA TRP A 36 3.24 -0.35 -4.88
C TRP A 36 1.72 -0.49 -4.91
N LEU A 37 1.17 -1.22 -3.93
CA LEU A 37 -0.26 -1.32 -3.69
C LEU A 37 -0.68 -0.27 -2.67
N GLY A 38 -1.54 0.66 -3.08
CA GLY A 38 -2.11 1.72 -2.26
C GLY A 38 -3.06 1.18 -1.18
N GLU A 39 -3.30 1.99 -0.16
CA GLU A 39 -4.15 1.64 0.99
C GLU A 39 -5.55 1.17 0.54
N GLY A 40 -6.04 0.09 1.14
CA GLY A 40 -7.36 -0.46 0.86
C GLY A 40 -7.54 -1.02 -0.55
N GLY A 41 -6.44 -1.15 -1.33
CA GLY A 41 -6.47 -1.77 -2.64
C GLY A 41 -6.92 -3.23 -2.58
N LYS A 42 -7.64 -3.69 -3.59
CA LYS A 42 -8.08 -5.09 -3.73
C LYS A 42 -7.54 -5.66 -5.03
N VAL A 43 -6.93 -6.85 -4.95
CA VAL A 43 -6.44 -7.58 -6.12
C VAL A 43 -7.19 -8.89 -6.21
N CYS A 44 -7.90 -9.08 -7.32
CA CYS A 44 -8.69 -10.29 -7.56
C CYS A 44 -7.84 -11.41 -8.14
N LYS A 45 -8.35 -12.62 -8.08
CA LYS A 45 -7.72 -13.82 -8.64
C LYS A 45 -7.38 -13.66 -10.13
N GLY A 46 -6.34 -14.36 -10.56
CA GLY A 46 -5.92 -14.44 -11.96
C GLY A 46 -5.27 -13.17 -12.51
N VAL A 47 -4.97 -12.18 -11.66
CA VAL A 47 -4.40 -10.91 -12.08
C VAL A 47 -2.88 -10.95 -12.04
N THR A 48 -2.25 -10.39 -13.07
CA THR A 48 -0.82 -10.07 -13.10
C THR A 48 -0.64 -8.55 -13.02
N ILE A 49 0.15 -8.08 -12.06
CA ILE A 49 0.56 -6.67 -11.96
C ILE A 49 2.04 -6.58 -12.34
N GLY A 50 2.34 -5.87 -13.43
CA GLY A 50 3.69 -5.69 -13.94
C GLY A 50 4.59 -4.89 -13.01
N ALA A 51 5.90 -5.10 -13.13
CA ALA A 51 6.92 -4.49 -12.28
C ALA A 51 6.84 -2.95 -12.26
N ASN A 52 7.29 -2.35 -11.17
CA ASN A 52 7.32 -0.91 -10.91
C ASN A 52 5.96 -0.20 -10.91
N SER A 53 4.85 -0.91 -11.12
CA SER A 53 3.54 -0.26 -11.21
C SER A 53 3.01 0.18 -9.85
N VAL A 54 2.21 1.23 -9.85
CA VAL A 54 1.56 1.81 -8.67
C VAL A 54 0.07 1.63 -8.80
N ILE A 55 -0.54 0.99 -7.81
CA ILE A 55 -1.99 0.86 -7.70
C ILE A 55 -2.49 1.89 -6.69
N GLY A 56 -3.33 2.80 -7.13
CA GLY A 56 -3.91 3.85 -6.31
C GLY A 56 -4.71 3.30 -5.12
N ALA A 57 -4.84 4.10 -4.06
CA ALA A 57 -5.61 3.72 -2.87
C ALA A 57 -7.07 3.41 -3.22
N GLY A 58 -7.67 2.41 -2.56
CA GLY A 58 -9.06 1.99 -2.77
C GLY A 58 -9.36 1.34 -4.11
N SER A 59 -8.38 1.11 -4.96
CA SER A 59 -8.58 0.51 -6.29
C SER A 59 -8.93 -0.96 -6.23
N VAL A 60 -9.69 -1.44 -7.21
CA VAL A 60 -10.06 -2.86 -7.36
C VAL A 60 -9.49 -3.38 -8.69
N VAL A 61 -8.43 -4.18 -8.59
CA VAL A 61 -7.73 -4.74 -9.75
C VAL A 61 -8.39 -6.07 -10.13
N THR A 62 -9.07 -6.07 -11.28
CA THR A 62 -9.80 -7.23 -11.81
C THR A 62 -9.23 -7.73 -13.15
N LYS A 63 -8.23 -7.03 -13.69
CA LYS A 63 -7.54 -7.37 -14.95
C LYS A 63 -6.06 -7.06 -14.80
N ASP A 64 -5.25 -7.64 -15.67
CA ASP A 64 -3.82 -7.40 -15.68
C ASP A 64 -3.48 -5.92 -15.83
N ILE A 65 -2.45 -5.51 -15.11
CA ILE A 65 -1.88 -4.17 -15.15
C ILE A 65 -0.47 -4.28 -15.74
N PRO A 66 -0.17 -3.54 -16.82
CA PRO A 66 1.17 -3.54 -17.42
C PRO A 66 2.23 -3.00 -16.44
N ALA A 67 3.50 -3.25 -16.74
CA ALA A 67 4.61 -2.70 -15.99
C ALA A 67 4.74 -1.17 -16.19
N ASN A 68 5.39 -0.51 -15.23
CA ASN A 68 5.75 0.91 -15.29
C ASN A 68 4.55 1.86 -15.48
N VAL A 69 3.41 1.56 -14.89
CA VAL A 69 2.21 2.42 -14.96
C VAL A 69 1.70 2.79 -13.57
N ILE A 70 0.95 3.88 -13.52
CA ILE A 70 0.04 4.19 -12.41
C ILE A 70 -1.35 3.78 -12.85
N ALA A 71 -2.01 2.91 -12.07
CA ALA A 71 -3.37 2.46 -12.31
C ALA A 71 -4.24 2.74 -11.09
N ALA A 72 -5.50 3.12 -11.31
CA ALA A 72 -6.43 3.35 -10.21
C ALA A 72 -7.88 3.17 -10.65
N GLY A 73 -8.79 3.13 -9.67
CA GLY A 73 -10.23 3.07 -9.86
C GLY A 73 -10.85 1.71 -9.55
N ASN A 74 -12.16 1.61 -9.76
CA ASN A 74 -12.94 0.39 -9.62
C ASN A 74 -13.83 0.20 -10.85
N PRO A 75 -13.49 -0.70 -11.79
CA PRO A 75 -12.24 -1.47 -11.84
C PRO A 75 -11.01 -0.57 -12.11
N ALA A 76 -9.85 -0.99 -11.63
CA ALA A 76 -8.59 -0.29 -11.85
C ALA A 76 -8.20 -0.32 -13.34
N LYS A 77 -7.77 0.84 -13.84
CA LYS A 77 -7.27 1.02 -15.21
C LYS A 77 -5.97 1.80 -15.20
N PRO A 78 -5.04 1.54 -16.13
CA PRO A 78 -3.88 2.41 -16.31
C PRO A 78 -4.32 3.85 -16.56
N LEU A 79 -3.74 4.78 -15.81
CA LEU A 79 -4.00 6.23 -15.92
C LEU A 79 -2.88 6.94 -16.67
N ARG A 80 -1.64 6.55 -16.39
CA ARG A 80 -0.45 7.06 -17.07
C ARG A 80 0.74 6.13 -16.88
N GLU A 81 1.69 6.23 -17.78
CA GLU A 81 2.99 5.58 -17.66
C GLU A 81 3.90 6.34 -16.68
N LEU A 82 4.85 5.64 -16.11
CA LEU A 82 5.95 6.27 -15.38
C LEU A 82 6.90 6.93 -16.39
N GLU A 83 7.53 8.02 -15.98
CA GLU A 83 8.49 8.75 -16.83
C GLU A 83 9.70 7.85 -17.15
N GLU A 84 9.94 7.62 -18.43
CA GLU A 84 11.05 6.83 -18.90
C GLU A 84 12.38 7.46 -18.49
N GLY A 85 13.34 6.63 -18.07
CA GLY A 85 14.67 7.09 -17.65
C GLY A 85 14.73 7.76 -16.27
N ARG A 86 13.60 8.00 -15.61
CA ARG A 86 13.60 8.53 -14.25
C ARG A 86 13.98 7.44 -13.25
N PRO A 87 15.05 7.63 -12.45
CA PRO A 87 15.48 6.60 -11.51
C PRO A 87 14.43 6.37 -10.42
N ILE A 88 14.04 5.11 -10.24
CA ILE A 88 13.14 4.69 -9.16
C ILE A 88 14.00 4.21 -8.00
N ARG A 89 13.99 4.94 -6.89
CA ARG A 89 14.64 4.48 -5.66
C ARG A 89 13.78 3.42 -4.99
N LYS A 90 14.27 2.18 -4.99
CA LYS A 90 13.58 1.05 -4.36
C LYS A 90 13.68 1.15 -2.84
N ARG A 91 12.68 0.60 -2.16
CA ARG A 91 12.66 0.60 -0.68
C ARG A 91 13.81 -0.20 -0.06
N GLU A 92 14.36 -1.14 -0.80
CA GLU A 92 15.53 -1.94 -0.41
C GLU A 92 16.71 -1.06 0.00
N ALA A 93 16.90 0.10 -0.66
CA ALA A 93 17.93 1.06 -0.30
C ALA A 93 17.86 1.54 1.16
N MET A 94 16.72 1.39 1.83
CA MET A 94 16.59 1.69 3.27
C MET A 94 17.36 0.72 4.15
N PHE A 95 17.67 -0.47 3.65
CA PHE A 95 18.38 -1.53 4.38
C PHE A 95 19.89 -1.54 4.09
N GLU A 96 20.35 -0.80 3.08
CA GLU A 96 21.77 -0.66 2.75
C GLU A 96 22.53 0.07 3.87
N ASP A 97 21.89 1.03 4.55
CA ASP A 97 22.41 1.68 5.76
C ASP A 97 21.43 1.61 6.93
N ILE A 98 21.31 0.44 7.50
CA ILE A 98 20.41 0.15 8.64
C ILE A 98 20.70 1.05 9.85
N LYS A 99 21.96 1.45 10.08
CA LYS A 99 22.34 2.29 11.24
C LYS A 99 21.79 3.70 11.09
N GLU A 100 21.98 4.32 9.92
CA GLU A 100 21.48 5.68 9.64
C GLU A 100 19.95 5.68 9.54
N HIS A 101 19.37 4.64 8.93
CA HIS A 101 17.91 4.48 8.91
C HIS A 101 17.32 4.41 10.32
N ASN A 102 17.89 3.58 11.21
CA ASN A 102 17.43 3.46 12.59
C ASN A 102 17.57 4.77 13.37
N LYS A 103 18.64 5.52 13.14
CA LYS A 103 18.83 6.85 13.73
C LYS A 103 17.74 7.83 13.27
N THR A 104 17.47 7.87 11.98
CA THR A 104 16.40 8.70 11.40
C THR A 104 15.03 8.32 11.96
N MET A 105 14.71 7.02 12.04
CA MET A 105 13.44 6.55 12.59
C MET A 105 13.29 6.88 14.09
N ARG A 106 14.35 6.76 14.89
CA ARG A 106 14.34 7.18 16.30
C ARG A 106 14.12 8.67 16.44
N TYR A 107 14.73 9.49 15.57
CA TYR A 107 14.54 10.94 15.56
C TYR A 107 13.12 11.32 15.19
N LEU A 108 12.53 10.71 14.16
CA LEU A 108 11.13 10.92 13.78
C LEU A 108 10.17 10.48 14.89
N HIS A 109 10.43 9.33 15.51
CA HIS A 109 9.65 8.87 16.66
C HIS A 109 9.74 9.89 17.83
N TYR A 110 10.93 10.39 18.13
CA TYR A 110 11.11 11.45 19.14
C TYR A 110 10.31 12.71 18.80
N LEU A 111 10.35 13.19 17.55
CA LEU A 111 9.59 14.36 17.12
C LEU A 111 8.08 14.17 17.26
N ASN A 112 7.58 13.02 16.86
CA ASN A 112 6.16 12.69 16.94
C ASN A 112 5.66 12.57 18.38
N HIS A 113 6.52 12.25 19.33
CA HIS A 113 6.16 12.07 20.73
C HIS A 113 6.67 13.21 21.62
N LYS A 114 7.37 14.19 21.05
CA LYS A 114 7.83 15.38 21.79
C LYS A 114 6.62 16.15 22.32
N GLY A 115 6.47 16.17 23.63
CA GLY A 115 5.34 16.81 24.31
C GLY A 115 4.20 15.86 24.72
N ASN A 116 4.24 14.58 24.33
CA ASN A 116 3.24 13.57 24.73
C ASN A 116 3.52 12.92 26.11
N GLY A 117 4.42 13.50 26.91
CA GLY A 117 4.60 13.09 28.29
C GLY A 117 3.42 13.53 29.16
N PHE A 118 3.32 12.95 30.38
CA PHE A 118 2.25 13.25 31.36
C PHE A 118 2.08 14.75 31.61
N ILE A 119 3.18 15.50 31.74
CA ILE A 119 3.16 16.97 31.91
C ILE A 119 2.62 17.68 30.66
N GLY A 120 3.01 17.22 29.46
CA GLY A 120 2.51 17.75 28.19
C GLY A 120 1.00 17.53 28.04
N TRP A 121 0.53 16.34 28.42
CA TRP A 121 -0.89 15.98 28.42
C TRP A 121 -1.71 16.85 29.41
N ILE A 122 -1.23 17.00 30.66
CA ILE A 122 -1.88 17.91 31.66
C ILE A 122 -1.93 19.33 31.12
N ARG A 123 -0.83 19.82 30.52
CA ARG A 123 -0.78 21.19 29.96
C ARG A 123 -1.81 21.40 28.86
N GLN A 124 -2.04 20.41 28.00
CA GLN A 124 -3.07 20.49 26.94
C GLN A 124 -4.49 20.54 27.50
N ILE A 125 -4.75 19.87 28.65
CA ILE A 125 -6.06 19.89 29.31
C ILE A 125 -6.30 21.22 30.03
N ILE A 126 -5.30 21.72 30.75
CA ILE A 126 -5.44 22.91 31.60
C ILE A 126 -5.29 24.20 30.79
N LEU A 127 -4.44 24.21 29.77
CA LEU A 127 -4.14 25.35 28.91
C LEU A 127 -4.24 24.94 27.43
N PRO A 128 -5.46 24.66 26.93
CA PRO A 128 -5.60 24.32 25.51
C PRO A 128 -5.11 25.48 24.64
N SER A 129 -4.15 25.22 23.75
CA SER A 129 -3.67 26.24 22.82
C SER A 129 -4.83 26.67 21.91
N ARG A 130 -5.25 27.93 22.00
CA ARG A 130 -6.11 28.54 20.98
C ARG A 130 -5.33 28.67 19.68
N LYS A 131 -5.39 27.62 18.84
CA LYS A 131 -5.09 27.77 17.42
C LYS A 131 -6.41 27.49 16.69
N GLY A 132 -7.02 28.59 16.23
CA GLY A 132 -8.06 28.54 15.23
C GLY A 132 -7.48 28.11 13.90
#